data_bb7d57c680a13313fa09d61ef4b5ddb6
#
_entry.id   bb7d57c680a13313fa09d61ef4b5ddb6
#
_cell.length_a   1.000
_cell.length_b   1.000
_cell.length_c   1.000
_cell.angle_alpha   90.00
_cell.angle_beta   90.00
_cell.angle_gamma   90.00
#
_symmetry.space_group_name_H-M   'P 1'
#
loop_
_entity.id
_entity.type
_entity.pdbx_description
1 polymer ?
#
loop_
_entity_poly.entity_id
_entity_poly.type
_entity_poly.pdbx_seq_one_letter_code
_entity_poly.pdbx_strand_id
1 'polypeptide(L)'
;MEKTTVIAALGALAQDTRLDVFRLLVQAGAEGLPAGQIGERLELPSATLSFHLNQLRHAGLVTFRREGRSLIYVAEYAAMNGLLAYLTENCCQGDAAACGVCDGLTLVNTEEGNIGSSLFGVGRNVLMRGAAGRAFQRAGRPWL
;
A
#
# COMPACT_ATOMS: atom_id res chain seq x y z
N MET A 1 -4.31 7.56 -13.96
CA MET A 1 -3.07 8.28 -13.58
C MET A 1 -2.30 8.66 -14.84
N GLU A 2 -1.66 9.83 -14.87
CA GLU A 2 -0.87 10.24 -16.03
C GLU A 2 0.51 9.57 -16.04
N LYS A 3 1.04 9.25 -17.23
CA LYS A 3 2.34 8.57 -17.40
C LYS A 3 3.49 9.29 -16.67
N THR A 4 3.50 10.62 -16.69
CA THR A 4 4.51 11.44 -16.00
C THR A 4 4.46 11.26 -14.49
N THR A 5 3.26 11.17 -13.92
CA THR A 5 3.04 10.91 -12.48
C THR A 5 3.51 9.50 -12.10
N VAL A 6 3.24 8.51 -12.96
CA VAL A 6 3.71 7.12 -12.78
C VAL A 6 5.24 7.07 -12.74
N ILE A 7 5.90 7.72 -13.70
CA ILE A 7 7.38 7.77 -13.76
C ILE A 7 7.95 8.47 -12.51
N ALA A 8 7.33 9.56 -12.06
CA ALA A 8 7.76 10.26 -10.85
C ALA A 8 7.61 9.36 -9.59
N ALA A 9 6.49 8.64 -9.46
CA ALA A 9 6.26 7.72 -8.37
C ALA A 9 7.27 6.57 -8.35
N LEU A 10 7.48 5.91 -9.50
CA LEU A 10 8.47 4.84 -9.64
C LEU A 10 9.89 5.35 -9.35
N GLY A 11 10.27 6.52 -9.89
CA GLY A 11 11.57 7.15 -9.62
C GLY A 11 11.77 7.50 -8.14
N ALA A 12 10.71 7.92 -7.45
CA ALA A 12 10.78 8.16 -6.01
C ALA A 12 10.99 6.86 -5.23
N LEU A 13 10.37 5.76 -5.62
CA LEU A 13 10.52 4.46 -4.96
C LEU A 13 11.82 3.72 -5.35
N ALA A 14 12.46 4.08 -6.43
CA ALA A 14 13.68 3.44 -6.94
C ALA A 14 14.94 3.83 -6.12
N GLN A 15 14.85 3.80 -4.79
CA GLN A 15 15.94 4.01 -3.86
C GLN A 15 15.61 3.36 -2.52
N ASP A 16 16.53 2.56 -1.98
CA ASP A 16 16.31 1.68 -0.83
C ASP A 16 15.67 2.39 0.36
N THR A 17 16.30 3.43 0.86
CA THR A 17 15.78 4.16 2.03
C THR A 17 14.39 4.75 1.81
N ARG A 18 14.09 5.27 0.61
CA ARG A 18 12.76 5.80 0.30
C ARG A 18 11.71 4.69 0.23
N LEU A 19 12.09 3.54 -0.31
CA LEU A 19 11.22 2.36 -0.32
C LEU A 19 10.92 1.89 1.10
N ASP A 20 11.92 1.85 1.99
CA ASP A 20 11.75 1.45 3.38
C ASP A 20 10.86 2.45 4.15
N VAL A 21 11.08 3.75 3.97
CA VAL A 21 10.22 4.80 4.55
C VAL A 21 8.78 4.64 4.07
N PHE A 22 8.56 4.44 2.78
CA PHE A 22 7.23 4.26 2.22
C PHE A 22 6.54 3.00 2.74
N ARG A 23 7.22 1.86 2.77
CA ARG A 23 6.70 0.60 3.31
C ARG A 23 6.35 0.70 4.79
N LEU A 24 7.18 1.39 5.57
CA LEU A 24 6.90 1.64 6.98
C LEU A 24 5.62 2.46 7.17
N LEU A 25 5.39 3.47 6.34
CA LEU A 25 4.18 4.28 6.37
C LEU A 25 2.94 3.50 5.91
N VAL A 26 3.09 2.63 4.89
CA VAL A 26 2.00 1.73 4.47
C VAL A 26 1.59 0.79 5.62
N GLN A 27 2.55 0.25 6.37
CA GLN A 27 2.27 -0.60 7.54
C GLN A 27 1.63 0.16 8.70
N ALA A 28 1.97 1.45 8.86
CA ALA A 28 1.39 2.30 9.90
C ALA A 28 -0.09 2.66 9.64
N GLY A 29 -0.56 2.49 8.42
CA GLY A 29 -1.94 2.74 8.06
C GLY A 29 -2.31 4.23 8.07
N ALA A 30 -3.60 4.51 8.25
CA ALA A 30 -4.15 5.87 8.25
C ALA A 30 -3.66 6.72 9.45
N GLU A 31 -3.27 6.09 10.54
CA GLU A 31 -2.70 6.77 11.71
C GLU A 31 -1.37 7.46 11.36
N GLY A 32 -0.58 6.86 10.48
CA GLY A 32 0.72 7.36 10.07
C GLY A 32 1.74 7.35 11.21
N LEU A 33 2.88 8.01 10.98
CA LEU A 33 3.97 8.09 11.95
C LEU A 33 4.57 9.50 12.00
N PRO A 34 4.93 9.99 13.19
CA PRO A 34 5.72 11.20 13.32
C PRO A 34 7.13 10.99 12.76
N ALA A 35 7.71 12.05 12.17
CA ALA A 35 9.06 11.98 11.56
C ALA A 35 10.12 11.43 12.52
N GLY A 36 10.07 11.77 13.81
CA GLY A 36 10.99 11.25 14.82
C GLY A 36 10.95 9.73 14.91
N GLN A 37 9.76 9.13 14.98
CA GLN A 37 9.60 7.67 15.04
C GLN A 37 10.05 6.96 13.75
N ILE A 38 9.86 7.60 12.59
CA ILE A 38 10.38 7.05 11.33
C ILE A 38 11.90 7.01 11.36
N GLY A 39 12.52 8.13 11.80
CA GLY A 39 13.97 8.22 11.92
C GLY A 39 14.57 7.21 12.90
N GLU A 40 13.94 7.03 14.04
CA GLU A 40 14.35 6.05 15.07
C GLU A 40 14.25 4.60 14.55
N ARG A 41 13.14 4.24 13.88
CA ARG A 41 12.93 2.89 13.38
C ARG A 41 13.85 2.49 12.22
N LEU A 42 14.24 3.47 11.41
CA LEU A 42 15.10 3.25 10.24
C LEU A 42 16.54 3.71 10.50
N GLU A 43 16.86 4.13 11.71
CA GLU A 43 18.18 4.61 12.11
C GLU A 43 18.71 5.75 11.20
N LEU A 44 17.81 6.64 10.78
CA LEU A 44 18.10 7.70 9.84
C LEU A 44 18.30 9.06 10.54
N PRO A 45 19.36 9.82 10.20
CA PRO A 45 19.49 11.20 10.62
C PRO A 45 18.32 12.04 10.14
N SER A 46 17.86 12.99 10.96
CA SER A 46 16.68 13.82 10.67
C SER A 46 16.77 14.60 9.36
N ALA A 47 17.95 15.09 9.00
CA ALA A 47 18.18 15.80 7.74
C ALA A 47 18.02 14.88 6.53
N THR A 48 18.57 13.66 6.61
CA THR A 48 18.46 12.64 5.56
C THR A 48 17.01 12.19 5.40
N LEU A 49 16.34 11.91 6.51
CA LEU A 49 14.92 11.52 6.50
C LEU A 49 14.05 12.63 5.88
N SER A 50 14.26 13.88 6.26
CA SER A 50 13.52 15.03 5.71
C SER A 50 13.67 15.13 4.18
N PHE A 51 14.86 14.86 3.65
CA PHE A 51 15.09 14.81 2.22
C PHE A 51 14.26 13.68 1.56
N HIS A 52 14.30 12.47 2.11
CA HIS A 52 13.55 11.33 1.56
C HIS A 52 12.02 11.53 1.64
N LEU A 53 11.52 12.03 2.75
CA LEU A 53 10.10 12.36 2.91
C LEU A 53 9.66 13.44 1.91
N ASN A 54 10.48 14.46 1.66
CA ASN A 54 10.17 15.47 0.66
C ASN A 54 10.12 14.88 -0.76
N GLN A 55 11.03 13.97 -1.13
CA GLN A 55 11.00 13.31 -2.43
C GLN A 55 9.72 12.47 -2.62
N LEU A 56 9.36 11.69 -1.62
CA LEU A 56 8.11 10.91 -1.65
C LEU A 56 6.85 11.80 -1.72
N ARG A 57 6.88 12.93 -1.02
CA ARG A 57 5.79 13.90 -1.04
C ARG A 57 5.64 14.58 -2.41
N HIS A 58 6.75 15.00 -3.04
CA HIS A 58 6.72 15.59 -4.38
C HIS A 58 6.20 14.60 -5.43
N ALA A 59 6.46 13.30 -5.24
CA ALA A 59 5.90 12.25 -6.08
C ALA A 59 4.43 11.91 -5.76
N GLY A 60 3.81 12.56 -4.76
CA GLY A 60 2.43 12.31 -4.36
C GLY A 60 2.19 10.99 -3.62
N LEU A 61 3.26 10.30 -3.20
CA LEU A 61 3.16 9.00 -2.52
C LEU A 61 2.96 9.11 -1.01
N VAL A 62 3.32 10.27 -0.44
CA VAL A 62 3.24 10.54 0.99
C VAL A 62 2.65 11.93 1.20
N THR A 63 1.77 12.04 2.16
CA THR A 63 1.25 13.32 2.66
C THR A 63 1.61 13.49 4.13
N PHE A 64 1.29 14.63 4.73
CA PHE A 64 1.43 14.84 6.16
C PHE A 64 0.29 15.67 6.71
N ARG A 65 -0.01 15.47 7.98
CA ARG A 65 -0.85 16.34 8.80
C ARG A 65 -0.07 16.87 10.00
N ARG A 66 -0.46 18.02 10.48
CA ARG A 66 0.17 18.61 11.67
C ARG A 66 -0.67 18.30 12.90
N GLU A 67 -0.06 17.68 13.87
CA GLU A 67 -0.63 17.43 15.20
C GLU A 67 0.22 18.11 16.27
N GLY A 68 -0.24 19.27 16.72
CA GLY A 68 0.51 20.11 17.65
C GLY A 68 1.86 20.55 17.08
N ARG A 69 2.94 20.06 17.69
CA ARG A 69 4.32 20.32 17.24
C ARG A 69 4.87 19.25 16.31
N SER A 70 4.15 18.17 16.12
CA SER A 70 4.59 17.03 15.32
C SER A 70 4.00 17.06 13.92
N LEU A 71 4.78 16.60 12.93
CA LEU A 71 4.33 16.29 11.59
C LEU A 71 4.14 14.78 11.51
N ILE A 72 2.91 14.36 11.28
CA ILE A 72 2.53 12.95 11.10
C ILE A 72 2.48 12.67 9.62
N TYR A 73 3.33 11.78 9.15
CA TYR A 73 3.38 11.36 7.75
C TYR A 73 2.51 10.13 7.51
N VAL A 74 1.82 10.12 6.38
CA VAL A 74 0.88 9.04 5.98
C VAL A 74 1.14 8.68 4.54
N ALA A 75 1.08 7.39 4.21
CA ALA A 75 1.13 6.93 2.82
C ALA A 75 -0.17 7.33 2.09
N GLU A 76 -0.03 7.80 0.85
CA GLU A 76 -1.16 8.15 0.00
C GLU A 76 -1.64 6.91 -0.77
N TYR A 77 -2.64 6.22 -0.21
CA TYR A 77 -3.14 4.97 -0.78
C TYR A 77 -3.79 5.14 -2.15
N ALA A 78 -4.42 6.30 -2.41
CA ALA A 78 -5.01 6.59 -3.71
C ALA A 78 -3.93 6.63 -4.81
N ALA A 79 -2.76 7.24 -4.52
CA ALA A 79 -1.63 7.28 -5.43
C ALA A 79 -1.04 5.88 -5.66
N MET A 80 -0.91 5.08 -4.60
CA MET A 80 -0.43 3.70 -4.69
C MET A 80 -1.36 2.83 -5.54
N ASN A 81 -2.66 2.89 -5.26
CA ASN A 81 -3.65 2.13 -6.03
C ASN A 81 -3.69 2.57 -7.50
N GLY A 82 -3.60 3.88 -7.75
CA GLY A 82 -3.53 4.42 -9.11
C GLY A 82 -2.28 3.97 -9.87
N LEU A 83 -1.13 3.86 -9.19
CA LEU A 83 0.10 3.32 -9.77
C LEU A 83 -0.06 1.84 -10.15
N LEU A 84 -0.59 1.03 -9.23
CA LEU A 84 -0.83 -0.39 -9.48
C LEU A 84 -1.85 -0.59 -10.62
N ALA A 85 -2.94 0.16 -10.62
CA ALA A 85 -3.95 0.11 -11.68
C ALA A 85 -3.35 0.46 -13.05
N TYR A 86 -2.51 1.51 -13.12
CA TYR A 86 -1.85 1.90 -14.37
C TYR A 86 -0.89 0.82 -14.87
N LEU A 87 -0.10 0.20 -13.99
CA LEU A 87 0.85 -0.84 -14.35
C LEU A 87 0.17 -2.16 -14.76
N THR A 88 -1.02 -2.41 -14.26
CA THR A 88 -1.80 -3.61 -14.56
C THR A 88 -2.91 -3.39 -15.59
N GLU A 89 -3.00 -2.19 -16.15
CA GLU A 89 -3.95 -1.86 -17.20
C GLU A 89 -3.79 -2.81 -18.40
N ASN A 90 -4.90 -3.41 -18.83
CA ASN A 90 -4.92 -4.42 -19.89
C ASN A 90 -4.03 -5.65 -19.60
N CYS A 91 -3.75 -5.95 -18.35
CA CYS A 91 -3.04 -7.16 -17.97
C CYS A 91 -3.77 -8.40 -18.51
N CYS A 92 -3.00 -9.38 -19.03
CA CYS A 92 -3.53 -10.65 -19.54
C CYS A 92 -4.61 -10.50 -20.63
N GLN A 93 -4.56 -9.42 -21.43
CA GLN A 93 -5.56 -9.14 -22.49
C GLN A 93 -7.02 -9.07 -21.97
N GLY A 94 -7.18 -8.74 -20.68
CA GLY A 94 -8.50 -8.69 -20.03
C GLY A 94 -8.99 -10.04 -19.48
N ASP A 95 -8.19 -11.10 -19.55
CA ASP A 95 -8.51 -12.39 -18.95
C ASP A 95 -8.09 -12.43 -17.46
N ALA A 96 -9.04 -12.17 -16.59
CA ALA A 96 -8.83 -12.19 -15.14
C ALA A 96 -8.41 -13.58 -14.62
N ALA A 97 -8.82 -14.67 -15.28
CA ALA A 97 -8.48 -16.02 -14.87
C ALA A 97 -7.00 -16.38 -15.15
N ALA A 98 -6.38 -15.72 -16.14
CA ALA A 98 -4.97 -15.89 -16.46
C ALA A 98 -4.05 -15.02 -15.58
N CYS A 99 -4.63 -14.06 -14.83
CA CYS A 99 -3.91 -13.10 -14.04
C CYS A 99 -3.86 -13.52 -12.57
N GLY A 100 -2.84 -14.27 -12.16
CA GLY A 100 -2.65 -14.66 -10.76
C GLY A 100 -2.48 -13.49 -9.76
N VAL A 101 -2.43 -12.26 -10.25
CA VAL A 101 -2.32 -11.03 -9.44
C VAL A 101 -3.69 -10.38 -9.20
N CYS A 102 -4.67 -10.66 -10.05
CA CYS A 102 -5.98 -9.99 -9.99
C CYS A 102 -6.90 -10.54 -8.87
N ASP A 103 -6.66 -11.73 -8.37
CA ASP A 103 -7.48 -12.35 -7.31
C ASP A 103 -7.33 -11.67 -5.93
N GLY A 104 -6.30 -10.87 -5.73
CA GLY A 104 -6.04 -10.15 -4.47
C GLY A 104 -6.26 -8.63 -4.52
N LEU A 105 -6.39 -8.06 -5.70
CA LEU A 105 -6.59 -6.63 -5.92
C LEU A 105 -8.07 -6.37 -6.26
N THR A 106 -8.94 -6.44 -5.26
CA THR A 106 -10.26 -5.82 -5.38
C THR A 106 -10.04 -4.32 -5.42
N LEU A 107 -9.87 -3.78 -6.63
CA LEU A 107 -9.94 -2.33 -6.85
C LEU A 107 -11.34 -1.90 -6.45
N VAL A 108 -11.48 -1.32 -5.29
CA VAL A 108 -12.69 -0.56 -4.94
C VAL A 108 -12.72 0.66 -5.85
N ASN A 109 -13.34 0.50 -7.01
CA ASN A 109 -13.78 1.64 -7.78
C ASN A 109 -14.85 2.34 -6.93
N THR A 110 -14.45 3.37 -6.23
CA THR A 110 -15.35 4.38 -5.72
C THR A 110 -15.78 5.25 -6.90
N GLU A 111 -16.62 4.72 -7.78
CA GLU A 111 -17.48 5.56 -8.58
C GLU A 111 -18.66 5.97 -7.70
N GLU A 112 -18.78 7.25 -7.53
CA GLU A 112 -19.83 7.93 -6.80
C GLU A 112 -21.24 7.47 -7.23
N GLY A 113 -22.07 7.22 -6.21
CA GLY A 113 -23.53 7.44 -6.35
C GLY A 113 -24.34 6.25 -6.78
N ASN A 114 -24.76 5.42 -5.84
CA ASN A 114 -26.19 5.24 -5.65
C ASN A 114 -26.46 4.50 -4.31
N ILE A 115 -27.12 5.21 -3.41
CA ILE A 115 -27.69 4.66 -2.19
C ILE A 115 -28.97 3.91 -2.58
N GLY A 116 -28.86 2.62 -2.70
CA GLY A 116 -30.00 1.73 -2.87
C GLY A 116 -30.05 0.73 -1.71
N SER A 117 -30.93 0.99 -0.77
CA SER A 117 -31.28 0.12 0.33
C SER A 117 -31.71 -1.27 -0.15
N SER A 118 -31.13 -2.33 0.40
CA SER A 118 -31.86 -3.58 0.61
C SER A 118 -31.11 -4.49 1.60
N LEU A 119 -31.52 -4.52 2.76
CA LEU A 119 -32.04 -5.53 3.68
C LEU A 119 -31.61 -6.99 3.46
N PHE A 120 -31.03 -7.52 4.55
CA PHE A 120 -31.16 -8.88 5.08
C PHE A 120 -30.82 -10.09 4.19
N GLY A 121 -29.86 -10.83 4.67
CA GLY A 121 -29.64 -12.23 4.31
C GLY A 121 -28.76 -12.92 5.33
N VAL A 122 -29.39 -13.38 6.42
CA VAL A 122 -28.83 -14.27 7.45
C VAL A 122 -28.59 -15.66 6.85
N GLY A 123 -27.44 -16.24 7.14
CA GLY A 123 -27.33 -17.69 7.34
C GLY A 123 -26.70 -18.51 6.21
N ARG A 124 -25.56 -19.08 6.45
CA ARG A 124 -25.44 -20.51 6.81
C ARG A 124 -23.98 -20.92 6.93
N ASN A 125 -23.67 -21.42 8.12
CA ASN A 125 -22.57 -22.34 8.38
C ASN A 125 -22.52 -23.43 7.32
N VAL A 126 -21.37 -23.57 6.66
CA VAL A 126 -20.99 -24.84 6.05
C VAL A 126 -19.69 -25.28 6.67
N LEU A 127 -19.85 -26.21 7.59
CA LEU A 127 -18.78 -27.08 8.06
C LEU A 127 -18.25 -27.84 6.84
N MET A 128 -16.97 -27.67 6.51
CA MET A 128 -16.28 -28.66 5.73
C MET A 128 -15.10 -29.23 6.53
N ARG A 129 -15.29 -30.51 6.81
CA ARG A 129 -14.32 -31.44 7.41
C ARG A 129 -13.12 -31.60 6.51
N GLY A 130 -11.97 -31.61 7.14
CA GLY A 130 -10.74 -32.26 6.94
C GLY A 130 -10.36 -32.95 5.64
N ALA A 131 -9.17 -32.65 5.20
CA ALA A 131 -8.23 -33.66 4.70
C ALA A 131 -6.81 -33.17 5.01
N ALA A 132 -6.13 -34.08 5.65
CA ALA A 132 -4.75 -34.00 6.08
C ALA A 132 -3.77 -33.88 4.90
N GLY A 133 -2.66 -33.20 5.12
CA GLY A 133 -1.50 -33.64 4.42
C GLY A 133 -0.46 -32.59 4.06
N ARG A 134 0.61 -32.63 4.83
CA ARG A 134 2.01 -32.30 4.56
C ARG A 134 2.49 -30.92 4.93
N ALA A 135 3.14 -30.93 6.05
CA ALA A 135 4.15 -29.98 6.47
C ALA A 135 5.14 -29.70 5.33
N PHE A 136 5.24 -28.45 4.96
CA PHE A 136 6.41 -27.92 4.28
C PHE A 136 7.10 -26.96 5.25
N GLN A 137 7.96 -27.59 6.04
CA GLN A 137 8.92 -26.90 6.89
C GLN A 137 10.02 -26.35 5.97
N ARG A 138 10.03 -25.07 5.70
CA ARG A 138 11.22 -24.39 5.23
C ARG A 138 11.52 -23.17 6.07
N ALA A 139 12.68 -23.32 6.64
CA ALA A 139 13.49 -22.45 7.45
C ALA A 139 13.27 -20.93 7.19
N GLY A 140 13.12 -20.24 8.30
CA GLY A 140 13.12 -18.80 8.39
C GLY A 140 14.44 -18.18 7.94
N ARG A 141 14.29 -17.07 7.26
CA ARG A 141 15.25 -15.98 7.37
C ARG A 141 14.44 -14.76 7.79
N PRO A 142 14.78 -14.13 8.90
CA PRO A 142 14.19 -12.84 9.23
C PRO A 142 14.75 -11.82 8.23
N TRP A 143 13.86 -11.12 7.62
CA TRP A 143 14.21 -9.94 6.82
C TRP A 143 14.50 -8.80 7.81
N LEU A 144 15.78 -8.51 7.99
CA LEU A 144 16.25 -7.24 8.53
C LEU A 144 16.07 -6.17 7.46
#